data_26edc7efdfedd4544d2892cc7b9b1f3f
#
_entry.id   26edc7efdfedd4544d2892cc7b9b1f3f
#
_cell.length_a   1.000
_cell.length_b   1.000
_cell.length_c   1.000
_cell.angle_alpha   90.00
_cell.angle_beta   90.00
_cell.angle_gamma   90.00
#
_symmetry.space_group_name_H-M   'P 1'
#
loop_
_entity.id
_entity.type
_entity.pdbx_description
1 polymer ?
#
loop_
_entity_poly.entity_id
_entity_poly.type
_entity_poly.pdbx_seq_one_letter_code
_entity_poly.pdbx_strand_id
1 'polypeptide(L)'
;NVKGAVKQETFEALTDYVIKTYFKHPSYWKIDGAPYFSIYEFHTFLQIFDNDYAKAAVAIERFRTKVKAAGFPDLHLNGVLWALKGEVLNNAVQYFKLNSATSYVWIHHFELPSFPSTEYAVAAEGYFNGVASGGANNGLEKPASNIPIPYHINVSMGWDSSPRCKNSDDWMTRRDYPFGPVIVNNTPS
;
A
#
# COMPACT_ATOMS: atom_id res chain seq x y z
N ASN A 1 22.00 -5.14 1.84
CA ASN A 1 20.59 -5.13 1.43
C ASN A 1 19.88 -6.27 2.12
N VAL A 2 19.12 -5.96 3.16
CA VAL A 2 18.20 -6.94 3.76
C VAL A 2 17.02 -7.05 2.81
N LYS A 3 16.89 -8.19 2.15
CA LYS A 3 15.69 -8.47 1.35
C LYS A 3 14.51 -8.58 2.33
N GLY A 4 13.45 -7.83 2.10
CA GLY A 4 12.27 -7.80 2.97
C GLY A 4 11.45 -9.09 2.98
N ALA A 5 11.74 -10.04 2.06
CA ALA A 5 11.05 -11.32 2.00
C ALA A 5 11.48 -12.23 3.18
N VAL A 6 10.51 -12.80 3.86
CA VAL A 6 10.69 -13.77 4.93
C VAL A 6 10.35 -15.18 4.44
N LYS A 7 10.71 -16.20 5.20
CA LYS A 7 10.30 -17.59 4.90
C LYS A 7 8.83 -17.81 5.25
N GLN A 8 8.22 -18.83 4.65
CA GLN A 8 6.82 -19.19 4.91
C GLN A 8 6.56 -19.47 6.39
N GLU A 9 7.48 -20.18 7.08
CA GLU A 9 7.34 -20.47 8.51
C GLU A 9 7.34 -19.17 9.34
N THR A 10 8.12 -18.18 8.93
CA THR A 10 8.14 -16.87 9.60
C THR A 10 6.83 -16.12 9.38
N PHE A 11 6.23 -16.21 8.18
CA PHE A 11 4.92 -15.64 7.91
C PHE A 11 3.84 -16.28 8.78
N GLU A 12 3.84 -17.61 8.91
CA GLU A 12 2.89 -18.34 9.77
C GLU A 12 3.04 -17.92 11.25
N ALA A 13 4.26 -17.84 11.75
CA ALA A 13 4.53 -17.37 13.12
C ALA A 13 4.10 -15.90 13.32
N LEU A 14 4.31 -15.05 12.31
CA LEU A 14 3.87 -13.65 12.33
C LEU A 14 2.35 -13.55 12.45
N THR A 15 1.60 -14.34 11.69
CA THR A 15 0.13 -14.34 11.77
C THR A 15 -0.37 -14.75 13.15
N ASP A 16 0.24 -15.75 13.77
CA ASP A 16 -0.10 -16.18 15.14
C ASP A 16 0.20 -15.07 16.16
N TYR A 17 1.35 -14.43 16.02
CA TYR A 17 1.75 -13.30 16.88
C TYR A 17 0.80 -12.12 16.76
N VAL A 18 0.44 -11.72 15.54
CA VAL A 18 -0.46 -10.59 15.26
C VAL A 18 -1.85 -10.85 15.85
N ILE A 19 -2.38 -12.04 15.68
CA ILE A 19 -3.69 -12.42 16.24
C ILE A 19 -3.64 -12.33 17.77
N LYS A 20 -2.62 -12.91 18.39
CA LYS A 20 -2.49 -12.96 19.84
C LYS A 20 -2.28 -11.58 20.45
N THR A 21 -1.43 -10.76 19.84
CA THR A 21 -0.91 -9.54 20.44
C THR A 21 -1.71 -8.31 20.05
N TYR A 22 -2.08 -8.18 18.77
CA TYR A 22 -2.68 -6.96 18.26
C TYR A 22 -4.18 -7.06 18.03
N PHE A 23 -4.70 -8.09 17.39
CA PHE A 23 -6.11 -8.13 16.99
C PHE A 23 -7.06 -8.13 18.18
N LYS A 24 -6.65 -8.68 19.31
CA LYS A 24 -7.42 -8.70 20.55
C LYS A 24 -7.39 -7.37 21.32
N HIS A 25 -6.47 -6.47 20.96
CA HIS A 25 -6.39 -5.17 21.63
C HIS A 25 -7.66 -4.33 21.34
N PRO A 26 -8.27 -3.68 22.35
CA PRO A 26 -9.51 -2.93 22.15
C PRO A 26 -9.37 -1.77 21.17
N SER A 27 -8.20 -1.13 21.09
CA SER A 27 -7.91 -0.04 20.14
C SER A 27 -7.51 -0.52 18.76
N TYR A 28 -7.43 -1.85 18.52
CA TYR A 28 -7.10 -2.33 17.18
C TYR A 28 -8.26 -2.07 16.22
N TRP A 29 -7.94 -1.48 15.07
CA TRP A 29 -8.97 -1.14 14.10
C TRP A 29 -9.63 -2.38 13.49
N LYS A 30 -10.95 -2.37 13.47
CA LYS A 30 -11.79 -3.43 12.92
C LYS A 30 -12.87 -2.83 12.03
N ILE A 31 -13.15 -3.49 10.93
CA ILE A 31 -14.26 -3.14 10.03
C ILE A 31 -15.28 -4.27 10.14
N ASP A 32 -16.50 -3.94 10.56
CA ASP A 32 -17.58 -4.92 10.82
C ASP A 32 -17.14 -6.06 11.76
N GLY A 33 -16.31 -5.73 12.75
CA GLY A 33 -15.75 -6.69 13.71
C GLY A 33 -14.54 -7.48 13.19
N ALA A 34 -14.22 -7.42 11.91
CA ALA A 34 -13.05 -8.07 11.32
C ALA A 34 -11.79 -7.22 11.50
N PRO A 35 -10.71 -7.74 12.09
CA PRO A 35 -9.47 -6.99 12.23
C PRO A 35 -8.89 -6.64 10.86
N TYR A 36 -8.51 -5.35 10.72
CA TYR A 36 -7.91 -4.84 9.49
C TYR A 36 -6.42 -5.20 9.43
N PHE A 37 -6.03 -5.88 8.37
CA PHE A 37 -4.63 -6.21 8.11
C PHE A 37 -4.25 -5.83 6.68
N SER A 38 -3.11 -5.19 6.50
CA SER A 38 -2.69 -4.68 5.19
C SER A 38 -1.41 -5.33 4.72
N ILE A 39 -1.42 -5.84 3.47
CA ILE A 39 -0.21 -6.27 2.78
C ILE A 39 0.40 -5.04 2.12
N TYR A 40 1.58 -4.65 2.60
CA TYR A 40 2.26 -3.44 2.16
C TYR A 40 2.86 -3.56 0.76
N GLU A 41 3.43 -4.72 0.42
CA GLU A 41 4.12 -4.93 -0.85
C GLU A 41 3.92 -6.36 -1.35
N PHE A 42 3.13 -6.50 -2.41
CA PHE A 42 2.70 -7.81 -2.92
C PHE A 42 3.80 -8.59 -3.63
N HIS A 43 4.73 -7.90 -4.28
CA HIS A 43 5.81 -8.59 -4.99
C HIS A 43 6.71 -9.33 -3.98
N THR A 44 7.14 -8.65 -2.91
CA THR A 44 7.91 -9.27 -1.83
C THR A 44 7.09 -10.34 -1.09
N PHE A 45 5.79 -10.11 -0.91
CA PHE A 45 4.90 -11.11 -0.32
C PHE A 45 4.83 -12.38 -1.16
N LEU A 46 4.68 -12.27 -2.47
CA LEU A 46 4.66 -13.44 -3.38
C LEU A 46 5.99 -14.20 -3.41
N GLN A 47 7.13 -13.52 -3.25
CA GLN A 47 8.43 -14.20 -3.17
C GLN A 47 8.53 -15.19 -2.01
N ILE A 48 7.74 -15.01 -0.93
CA ILE A 48 7.65 -15.98 0.18
C ILE A 48 7.15 -17.34 -0.32
N PHE A 49 6.37 -17.35 -1.38
CA PHE A 49 5.65 -18.49 -1.96
C PHE A 49 6.11 -18.81 -3.39
N ASP A 50 7.38 -18.56 -3.71
CA ASP A 50 7.97 -18.82 -5.04
C ASP A 50 7.26 -18.07 -6.20
N ASN A 51 6.66 -16.94 -5.93
CA ASN A 51 5.80 -16.17 -6.84
C ASN A 51 4.54 -16.92 -7.32
N ASP A 52 4.09 -17.90 -6.55
CA ASP A 52 2.91 -18.72 -6.83
C ASP A 52 1.69 -18.17 -6.08
N TYR A 53 0.74 -17.60 -6.81
CA TYR A 53 -0.50 -17.04 -6.25
C TYR A 53 -1.33 -18.08 -5.52
N ALA A 54 -1.38 -19.33 -6.00
CA ALA A 54 -2.18 -20.37 -5.36
C ALA A 54 -1.58 -20.78 -4.01
N LYS A 55 -0.25 -20.92 -3.93
CA LYS A 55 0.43 -21.18 -2.65
C LYS A 55 0.22 -20.03 -1.67
N ALA A 56 0.37 -18.78 -2.13
CA ALA A 56 0.14 -17.61 -1.31
C ALA A 56 -1.33 -17.51 -0.83
N ALA A 57 -2.29 -17.82 -1.70
CA ALA A 57 -3.71 -17.88 -1.34
C ALA A 57 -4.00 -18.89 -0.23
N VAL A 58 -3.39 -20.08 -0.29
CA VAL A 58 -3.51 -21.08 0.79
C VAL A 58 -3.01 -20.53 2.13
N ALA A 59 -1.91 -19.79 2.15
CA ALA A 59 -1.39 -19.18 3.38
C ALA A 59 -2.34 -18.09 3.91
N ILE A 60 -2.92 -17.27 3.03
CA ILE A 60 -3.94 -16.28 3.41
C ILE A 60 -5.21 -16.97 3.97
N GLU A 61 -5.69 -18.04 3.36
CA GLU A 61 -6.85 -18.77 3.88
C GLU A 61 -6.57 -19.42 5.26
N ARG A 62 -5.35 -19.90 5.49
CA ARG A 62 -4.93 -20.34 6.82
C ARG A 62 -4.95 -19.20 7.83
N PHE A 63 -4.48 -18.02 7.44
CA PHE A 63 -4.53 -16.83 8.29
C PHE A 63 -5.98 -16.47 8.64
N ARG A 64 -6.90 -16.44 7.67
CA ARG A 64 -8.34 -16.21 7.90
C ARG A 64 -8.93 -17.25 8.86
N THR A 65 -8.56 -18.52 8.68
CA THR A 65 -9.00 -19.61 9.55
C THR A 65 -8.55 -19.40 11.01
N LYS A 66 -7.30 -19.01 11.21
CA LYS A 66 -6.75 -18.68 12.54
C LYS A 66 -7.49 -17.47 13.17
N VAL A 67 -7.78 -16.45 12.38
CA VAL A 67 -8.53 -15.26 12.83
C VAL A 67 -9.93 -15.65 13.29
N LYS A 68 -10.63 -16.47 12.52
CA LYS A 68 -11.96 -16.99 12.90
C LYS A 68 -11.90 -17.86 14.17
N ALA A 69 -10.91 -18.72 14.28
CA ALA A 69 -10.70 -19.53 15.49
C ALA A 69 -10.38 -18.68 16.73
N ALA A 70 -9.86 -17.48 16.56
CA ALA A 70 -9.61 -16.51 17.63
C ALA A 70 -10.85 -15.72 18.06
N GLY A 71 -12.02 -15.96 17.44
CA GLY A 71 -13.31 -15.36 17.77
C GLY A 71 -13.71 -14.16 16.95
N PHE A 72 -13.01 -13.87 15.84
CA PHE A 72 -13.41 -12.80 14.92
C PHE A 72 -14.29 -13.34 13.78
N PRO A 73 -15.15 -12.52 13.16
CA PRO A 73 -16.02 -12.97 12.06
C PRO A 73 -15.22 -13.32 10.81
N ASP A 74 -14.18 -12.57 10.50
CA ASP A 74 -13.22 -12.80 9.41
C ASP A 74 -12.00 -11.91 9.60
N LEU A 75 -11.10 -11.89 8.61
CA LEU A 75 -10.00 -10.94 8.43
C LEU A 75 -10.40 -9.92 7.37
N HIS A 76 -10.35 -8.62 7.67
CA HIS A 76 -10.42 -7.58 6.65
C HIS A 76 -9.03 -7.39 6.03
N LEU A 77 -8.80 -8.01 4.89
CA LEU A 77 -7.51 -7.94 4.20
C LEU A 77 -7.49 -6.77 3.22
N ASN A 78 -6.58 -5.85 3.43
CA ASN A 78 -6.33 -4.70 2.56
C ASN A 78 -5.05 -4.89 1.75
N GLY A 79 -5.02 -4.35 0.54
CA GLY A 79 -3.83 -4.27 -0.29
C GLY A 79 -3.32 -2.85 -0.47
N VAL A 80 -2.05 -2.59 -0.20
CA VAL A 80 -1.41 -1.33 -0.58
C VAL A 80 -0.94 -1.41 -2.02
N LEU A 81 -1.49 -0.55 -2.86
CA LEU A 81 -1.21 -0.54 -4.30
C LEU A 81 0.01 0.35 -4.58
N TRP A 82 1.17 -0.26 -4.68
CA TRP A 82 2.39 0.46 -5.07
C TRP A 82 2.46 0.71 -6.57
N ALA A 83 2.40 -0.35 -7.31
CA ALA A 83 2.47 -0.34 -8.76
C ALA A 83 1.73 -1.55 -9.33
N LEU A 84 0.75 -2.06 -8.59
CA LEU A 84 -0.07 -3.17 -9.07
C LEU A 84 -0.97 -2.67 -10.17
N LYS A 85 -0.83 -3.26 -11.34
CA LYS A 85 -1.52 -2.87 -12.57
C LYS A 85 -2.18 -4.08 -13.22
N GLY A 86 -3.27 -3.83 -13.92
CA GLY A 86 -3.89 -4.79 -14.80
C GLY A 86 -4.07 -6.17 -14.18
N GLU A 87 -3.49 -7.18 -14.82
CA GLU A 87 -3.63 -8.58 -14.39
C GLU A 87 -3.05 -8.87 -13.01
N VAL A 88 -1.95 -8.23 -12.62
CA VAL A 88 -1.33 -8.43 -11.30
C VAL A 88 -2.26 -7.97 -10.18
N LEU A 89 -2.92 -6.82 -10.35
CA LEU A 89 -3.92 -6.33 -9.41
C LEU A 89 -5.13 -7.27 -9.37
N ASN A 90 -5.66 -7.67 -10.51
CA ASN A 90 -6.80 -8.57 -10.59
C ASN A 90 -6.50 -9.90 -9.91
N ASN A 91 -5.31 -10.47 -10.15
CA ASN A 91 -4.87 -11.69 -9.49
C ASN A 91 -4.76 -11.51 -7.97
N ALA A 92 -4.17 -10.42 -7.48
CA ALA A 92 -4.09 -10.16 -6.04
C ALA A 92 -5.50 -10.06 -5.41
N VAL A 93 -6.42 -9.34 -6.04
CA VAL A 93 -7.81 -9.21 -5.57
C VAL A 93 -8.51 -10.57 -5.52
N GLN A 94 -8.39 -11.37 -6.57
CA GLN A 94 -9.10 -12.66 -6.68
C GLN A 94 -8.50 -13.74 -5.79
N TYR A 95 -7.19 -13.98 -5.89
CA TYR A 95 -6.52 -15.06 -5.14
C TYR A 95 -6.52 -14.79 -3.64
N PHE A 96 -6.29 -13.56 -3.22
CA PHE A 96 -6.21 -13.23 -1.79
C PHE A 96 -7.55 -12.78 -1.21
N LYS A 97 -8.58 -12.63 -2.04
CA LYS A 97 -9.91 -12.14 -1.63
C LYS A 97 -9.79 -10.84 -0.84
N LEU A 98 -9.10 -9.86 -1.44
CA LEU A 98 -8.92 -8.56 -0.80
C LEU A 98 -10.28 -7.91 -0.54
N ASN A 99 -10.45 -7.37 0.67
CA ASN A 99 -11.66 -6.67 1.06
C ASN A 99 -11.61 -5.19 0.66
N SER A 100 -10.41 -4.62 0.60
CA SER A 100 -10.19 -3.23 0.20
C SER A 100 -8.77 -3.01 -0.33
N ALA A 101 -8.54 -1.85 -0.90
CA ALA A 101 -7.23 -1.39 -1.34
C ALA A 101 -6.97 0.04 -0.88
N THR A 102 -5.71 0.44 -0.85
CA THR A 102 -5.26 1.82 -0.61
C THR A 102 -3.96 2.10 -1.35
N SER A 103 -3.56 3.36 -1.43
CA SER A 103 -2.22 3.74 -1.90
C SER A 103 -1.28 4.00 -0.73
N TYR A 104 0.01 3.97 -1.02
CA TYR A 104 1.03 4.37 -0.05
C TYR A 104 1.32 5.87 -0.11
N VAL A 105 1.54 6.40 -1.31
CA VAL A 105 1.85 7.81 -1.55
C VAL A 105 1.22 8.29 -2.86
N TRP A 106 1.05 9.59 -2.99
CA TRP A 106 0.44 10.22 -4.16
C TRP A 106 1.25 10.05 -5.43
N ILE A 107 2.58 10.11 -5.33
CA ILE A 107 3.49 10.06 -6.49
C ILE A 107 3.45 8.76 -7.29
N HIS A 108 2.86 7.70 -6.73
CA HIS A 108 2.64 6.46 -7.49
C HIS A 108 1.41 6.53 -8.40
N HIS A 109 0.57 7.54 -8.23
CA HIS A 109 -0.69 7.69 -8.94
C HIS A 109 -0.79 9.01 -9.70
N PHE A 110 0.17 9.89 -9.47
CA PHE A 110 0.26 11.20 -10.11
C PHE A 110 1.72 11.60 -10.26
N GLU A 111 2.13 11.95 -11.48
CA GLU A 111 3.46 12.47 -11.74
C GLU A 111 3.53 13.93 -11.32
N LEU A 112 4.48 14.26 -10.45
CA LEU A 112 4.67 15.63 -10.00
C LEU A 112 5.14 16.51 -11.17
N PRO A 113 4.47 17.63 -11.45
CA PRO A 113 4.75 18.46 -12.62
C PRO A 113 6.05 19.24 -12.52
N SER A 114 6.63 19.37 -11.33
CA SER A 114 7.88 20.09 -11.13
C SER A 114 8.86 19.34 -10.22
N PHE A 115 10.15 19.57 -10.45
CA PHE A 115 11.27 19.03 -9.71
C PHE A 115 12.22 20.17 -9.31
N PRO A 116 12.78 20.18 -8.09
CA PRO A 116 12.73 19.15 -7.04
C PRO A 116 11.47 19.16 -6.19
N SER A 117 10.60 20.15 -6.30
CA SER A 117 9.40 20.26 -5.47
C SER A 117 8.17 20.69 -6.28
N THR A 118 7.01 20.31 -5.77
CA THR A 118 5.69 20.66 -6.29
C THR A 118 4.84 21.24 -5.16
N GLU A 119 4.06 22.26 -5.46
CA GLU A 119 3.09 22.84 -4.53
C GLU A 119 2.07 21.79 -4.07
N TYR A 120 1.75 21.78 -2.77
CA TYR A 120 0.81 20.81 -2.20
C TYR A 120 -0.56 20.85 -2.91
N ALA A 121 -1.10 22.03 -3.17
CA ALA A 121 -2.38 22.17 -3.84
C ALA A 121 -2.39 21.52 -5.23
N VAL A 122 -1.31 21.68 -6.00
CA VAL A 122 -1.16 21.08 -7.34
C VAL A 122 -1.05 19.56 -7.24
N ALA A 123 -0.26 19.05 -6.28
CA ALA A 123 -0.11 17.62 -6.06
C ALA A 123 -1.43 16.98 -5.60
N ALA A 124 -2.14 17.64 -4.69
CA ALA A 124 -3.45 17.21 -4.20
C ALA A 124 -4.50 17.16 -5.32
N GLU A 125 -4.62 18.24 -6.09
CA GLU A 125 -5.54 18.31 -7.22
C GLU A 125 -5.26 17.19 -8.24
N GLY A 126 -3.99 17.00 -8.61
CA GLY A 126 -3.59 15.95 -9.54
C GLY A 126 -3.93 14.54 -9.03
N TYR A 127 -3.66 14.26 -7.77
CA TYR A 127 -3.99 12.97 -7.17
C TYR A 127 -5.51 12.76 -7.07
N PHE A 128 -6.25 13.70 -6.50
CA PHE A 128 -7.69 13.54 -6.31
C PHE A 128 -8.45 13.53 -7.63
N ASN A 129 -8.07 14.32 -8.62
CA ASN A 129 -8.63 14.26 -9.97
C ASN A 129 -8.32 12.91 -10.63
N GLY A 130 -7.11 12.39 -10.44
CA GLY A 130 -6.72 11.06 -10.89
C GLY A 130 -7.58 9.97 -10.27
N VAL A 131 -7.83 10.05 -8.97
CA VAL A 131 -8.69 9.10 -8.24
C VAL A 131 -10.16 9.26 -8.64
N ALA A 132 -10.68 10.49 -8.70
CA ALA A 132 -12.09 10.78 -9.00
C ALA A 132 -12.46 10.51 -10.46
N SER A 133 -11.60 10.87 -11.42
CA SER A 133 -11.82 10.67 -12.86
C SER A 133 -11.51 9.27 -13.37
N GLY A 134 -11.08 8.39 -12.47
CA GLY A 134 -10.57 7.10 -12.86
C GLY A 134 -9.24 7.18 -13.62
N GLY A 135 -8.51 8.27 -13.45
CA GLY A 135 -7.09 8.43 -13.71
C GLY A 135 -6.62 8.32 -15.14
N ALA A 136 -6.81 9.31 -15.95
CA ALA A 136 -6.19 9.38 -17.26
C ALA A 136 -5.24 10.57 -17.34
N ASN A 137 -4.18 10.60 -16.54
CA ASN A 137 -3.11 11.55 -16.77
C ASN A 137 -1.77 10.80 -16.82
N ASN A 138 -1.09 10.94 -17.96
CA ASN A 138 0.32 10.57 -18.19
C ASN A 138 0.70 9.08 -18.09
N GLY A 139 -0.19 8.16 -18.44
CA GLY A 139 0.16 6.73 -18.51
C GLY A 139 0.31 6.04 -17.16
N LEU A 140 0.07 6.73 -16.04
CA LEU A 140 -0.11 6.13 -14.74
C LEU A 140 -1.54 5.57 -14.68
N GLU A 141 -1.68 4.28 -14.45
CA GLU A 141 -2.99 3.64 -14.46
C GLU A 141 -3.88 4.15 -13.34
N LYS A 142 -5.14 4.29 -13.67
CA LYS A 142 -6.27 4.70 -12.85
C LYS A 142 -6.38 3.89 -11.55
N PRO A 143 -6.07 4.43 -10.37
CA PRO A 143 -6.14 3.59 -9.16
C PRO A 143 -7.57 3.21 -8.78
N ALA A 144 -8.55 4.06 -8.99
CA ALA A 144 -9.88 3.81 -8.41
C ALA A 144 -10.92 3.25 -9.38
N SER A 145 -10.89 3.55 -10.67
CA SER A 145 -12.00 3.19 -11.58
C SER A 145 -12.02 1.73 -12.03
N ASN A 146 -10.91 1.01 -11.89
CA ASN A 146 -10.79 -0.40 -12.31
C ASN A 146 -10.51 -1.36 -11.14
N ILE A 147 -10.56 -0.87 -9.90
CA ILE A 147 -10.40 -1.72 -8.72
C ILE A 147 -11.79 -2.21 -8.32
N PRO A 148 -12.07 -3.51 -8.42
CA PRO A 148 -13.42 -4.06 -8.18
C PRO A 148 -13.76 -4.18 -6.68
N ILE A 149 -13.05 -3.48 -5.81
CA ILE A 149 -13.19 -3.50 -4.35
C ILE A 149 -13.11 -2.08 -3.81
N PRO A 150 -13.63 -1.81 -2.58
CA PRO A 150 -13.51 -0.51 -1.93
C PRO A 150 -12.07 -0.01 -1.87
N TYR A 151 -11.88 1.27 -2.21
CA TYR A 151 -10.58 1.92 -2.18
C TYR A 151 -10.54 3.02 -1.13
N HIS A 152 -9.61 2.91 -0.17
CA HIS A 152 -9.37 3.92 0.85
C HIS A 152 -8.39 4.96 0.31
N ILE A 153 -8.89 6.17 0.12
CA ILE A 153 -8.10 7.28 -0.43
C ILE A 153 -6.98 7.65 0.54
N ASN A 154 -5.77 7.77 0.01
CA ASN A 154 -4.63 8.27 0.77
C ASN A 154 -4.71 9.78 0.92
N VAL A 155 -4.56 10.28 2.14
CA VAL A 155 -4.43 11.70 2.46
C VAL A 155 -3.02 11.96 2.96
N SER A 156 -2.29 12.80 2.24
CA SER A 156 -0.91 13.14 2.55
C SER A 156 -0.81 14.54 3.15
N MET A 157 0.10 14.70 4.13
CA MET A 157 0.46 16.02 4.67
C MET A 157 1.56 16.72 3.87
N GLY A 158 2.11 16.02 2.87
CA GLY A 158 3.28 16.43 2.11
C GLY A 158 4.33 15.32 2.11
N TRP A 159 5.46 15.59 1.52
CA TRP A 159 6.57 14.64 1.51
C TRP A 159 7.91 15.36 1.52
N ASP A 160 8.78 14.92 2.43
CA ASP A 160 10.19 15.34 2.53
C ASP A 160 11.08 14.10 2.44
N SER A 161 11.96 14.08 1.45
CA SER A 161 12.89 12.98 1.24
C SER A 161 14.25 13.16 1.95
N SER A 162 14.49 14.31 2.58
CA SER A 162 15.77 14.61 3.26
C SER A 162 16.25 13.50 4.21
N PRO A 163 15.39 12.84 5.01
CA PRO A 163 15.83 11.79 5.92
C PRO A 163 16.42 10.56 5.23
N ARG A 164 16.19 10.41 3.93
CA ARG A 164 16.67 9.27 3.11
C ARG A 164 17.91 9.59 2.29
N CYS A 165 18.33 10.86 2.31
CA CYS A 165 19.42 11.38 1.48
C CYS A 165 20.52 11.96 2.35
N LYS A 166 21.74 12.00 1.81
CA LYS A 166 22.82 12.84 2.33
C LYS A 166 22.82 14.14 1.56
N ASN A 167 23.10 15.26 2.24
CA ASN A 167 23.20 16.56 1.58
C ASN A 167 24.29 16.61 0.49
N SER A 168 25.29 15.72 0.60
CA SER A 168 26.36 15.55 -0.38
C SER A 168 25.99 14.71 -1.59
N ASP A 169 24.82 14.07 -1.59
CA ASP A 169 24.41 13.18 -2.70
C ASP A 169 24.08 14.05 -3.93
N ASP A 170 24.49 13.58 -5.08
CA ASP A 170 24.18 14.23 -6.37
C ASP A 170 22.77 13.88 -6.83
N TRP A 171 21.78 14.27 -6.04
CA TRP A 171 20.37 14.02 -6.31
C TRP A 171 19.81 14.90 -7.45
N MET A 172 20.50 15.99 -7.80
CA MET A 172 20.09 16.87 -8.91
C MET A 172 20.09 16.14 -10.25
N THR A 173 20.98 15.17 -10.42
CA THR A 173 21.04 14.33 -11.63
C THR A 173 20.18 13.08 -11.54
N ARG A 174 19.81 12.64 -10.33
CA ARG A 174 19.11 11.36 -10.05
C ARG A 174 17.68 11.64 -9.77
N ARG A 175 16.92 12.40 -9.87
CA ARG A 175 15.48 12.67 -9.67
C ARG A 175 14.70 11.70 -8.75
N ASP A 176 15.38 10.73 -8.13
CA ASP A 176 14.71 9.73 -7.30
C ASP A 176 14.36 10.29 -5.92
N TYR A 177 15.37 10.90 -5.25
CA TYR A 177 15.23 11.42 -3.88
C TYR A 177 16.01 12.72 -3.74
N PRO A 178 15.39 13.88 -3.94
CA PRO A 178 16.03 15.16 -3.68
C PRO A 178 16.27 15.35 -2.18
N PHE A 179 17.38 16.04 -1.83
CA PHE A 179 17.60 16.49 -0.48
C PHE A 179 16.75 17.74 -0.21
N GLY A 180 15.54 17.53 0.29
CA GLY A 180 14.59 18.60 0.58
C GLY A 180 13.13 18.15 0.46
N PRO A 181 12.20 19.03 0.83
CA PRO A 181 10.79 18.78 0.66
C PRO A 181 10.41 18.65 -0.82
N VAL A 182 9.65 17.63 -1.15
CA VAL A 182 9.18 17.32 -2.52
C VAL A 182 7.76 17.84 -2.75
N ILE A 183 6.90 17.73 -1.74
CA ILE A 183 5.57 18.33 -1.75
C ILE A 183 5.56 19.38 -0.64
N VAL A 184 5.42 20.66 -1.05
CA VAL A 184 5.66 21.83 -0.20
C VAL A 184 4.40 22.69 -0.02
N ASN A 185 4.46 23.60 0.94
CA ASN A 185 3.45 24.62 1.17
C ASN A 185 2.04 24.07 1.48
N ASN A 186 1.99 22.98 2.29
CA ASN A 186 0.74 22.54 2.88
C ASN A 186 0.34 23.49 4.02
N THR A 187 -0.22 24.64 3.66
CA THR A 187 -0.74 25.63 4.61
C THR A 187 -2.24 25.56 4.71
N PRO A 188 -2.84 25.67 5.90
CA PRO A 188 -4.28 25.83 6.03
C PRO A 188 -4.74 27.07 5.24
N SER A 189 -5.73 26.90 4.39
CA SER A 189 -6.43 28.03 3.72
C SER A 189 -7.44 28.67 4.63
#